data_7a4abb7b4174e5947c7c3604b915ec85
#
_entry.id   7a4abb7b4174e5947c7c3604b915ec85
#
_cell.length_a   1.000
_cell.length_b   1.000
_cell.length_c   1.000
_cell.angle_alpha   90.00
_cell.angle_beta   90.00
_cell.angle_gamma   90.00
#
_symmetry.space_group_name_H-M   'P 1'
#
loop_
_entity.id
_entity.type
_entity.pdbx_description
1 polymer ?
#
loop_
_entity_poly.entity_id
_entity_poly.type
_entity_poly.pdbx_seq_one_letter_code
_entity_poly.pdbx_strand_id
1 'polypeptide(L)'
;TQSESAPEPRTPLAAGSQQKGPLPAAADVAIEDILPVNARLFSEHRWLEYFARLRAEDPVHFNETDIAGRFWSLTRYEDIKRVDTDWKNFSSAHGIVLGFPVGADLPEGMLNMSTFIAMDPPTHDVQRKTVAGSVSPSNLGNMEALIRERTCTVLDALPEGETFDWVETVSIELTTMMLATLFDFPFEDRRKLTRWSDITFAIPQPGGIIESVEQRRDELLECLEYFQRLKADRLKNPGHDLVSMMAHGKDTKDLS
;
A
#
# COMPACT_ATOMS: atom_id res chain seq x y z
N THR A 1 -47.33 -1.23 27.61
CA THR A 1 -46.40 -1.67 26.56
C THR A 1 -46.27 -0.54 25.56
N GLN A 2 -45.24 0.32 25.77
CA GLN A 2 -44.83 1.30 24.79
C GLN A 2 -43.96 0.58 23.76
N SER A 3 -44.36 0.61 22.51
CA SER A 3 -43.55 0.13 21.39
C SER A 3 -42.40 1.13 21.18
N GLU A 4 -41.21 0.75 21.56
CA GLU A 4 -39.99 1.43 21.14
C GLU A 4 -39.87 1.27 19.61
N SER A 5 -40.11 2.35 18.89
CA SER A 5 -39.85 2.39 17.45
C SER A 5 -38.33 2.27 17.23
N ALA A 6 -37.95 1.31 16.38
CA ALA A 6 -36.58 1.16 15.94
C ALA A 6 -36.07 2.52 15.38
N PRO A 7 -34.85 2.94 15.70
CA PRO A 7 -34.30 4.17 15.16
C PRO A 7 -34.24 4.07 13.63
N GLU A 8 -34.66 5.15 12.95
CA GLU A 8 -34.53 5.27 11.49
C GLU A 8 -33.08 5.09 11.07
N PRO A 9 -32.82 4.45 9.92
CA PRO A 9 -31.47 4.30 9.42
C PRO A 9 -30.89 5.69 9.15
N ARG A 10 -29.92 6.10 9.97
CA ARG A 10 -29.17 7.34 9.80
C ARG A 10 -28.29 7.19 8.57
N THR A 11 -28.32 8.16 7.67
CA THR A 11 -27.45 8.21 6.52
C THR A 11 -26.03 8.50 7.01
N PRO A 12 -25.09 7.55 6.94
CA PRO A 12 -23.69 7.85 7.29
C PRO A 12 -23.17 8.95 6.40
N LEU A 13 -22.22 9.76 6.89
CA LEU A 13 -21.44 10.68 6.10
C LEU A 13 -20.89 9.91 4.87
N ALA A 14 -21.50 10.13 3.70
CA ALA A 14 -21.23 9.33 2.51
C ALA A 14 -19.72 9.21 2.27
N ALA A 15 -19.23 7.99 2.14
CA ALA A 15 -17.88 7.68 1.71
C ALA A 15 -17.78 8.05 0.22
N GLY A 16 -17.66 9.34 -0.08
CA GLY A 16 -17.57 9.79 -1.47
C GLY A 16 -17.85 11.27 -1.60
N SER A 17 -17.14 11.89 -2.46
CA SER A 17 -16.99 13.30 -2.86
C SER A 17 -18.26 14.17 -3.04
N GLN A 18 -19.42 13.82 -2.50
CA GLN A 18 -20.67 14.56 -2.75
C GLN A 18 -21.10 15.55 -1.68
N GLN A 19 -20.44 15.63 -0.53
CA GLN A 19 -20.71 16.70 0.42
C GLN A 19 -20.10 18.02 -0.07
N LYS A 20 -20.96 18.92 -0.53
CA LYS A 20 -20.59 20.30 -0.87
C LYS A 20 -20.45 21.13 0.42
N GLY A 21 -19.34 21.82 0.58
CA GLY A 21 -19.05 22.68 1.72
C GLY A 21 -17.86 22.17 2.57
N PRO A 22 -17.35 22.98 3.49
CA PRO A 22 -16.23 22.60 4.37
C PRO A 22 -16.66 21.47 5.32
N LEU A 23 -15.70 20.60 5.70
CA LEU A 23 -15.93 19.63 6.76
C LEU A 23 -16.27 20.35 8.08
N PRO A 24 -17.26 19.88 8.87
CA PRO A 24 -17.57 20.42 10.19
C PRO A 24 -16.35 20.30 11.12
N ALA A 25 -16.34 21.03 12.24
CA ALA A 25 -15.35 20.78 13.26
C ALA A 25 -15.58 19.38 13.89
N ALA A 26 -14.52 18.67 14.25
CA ALA A 26 -14.67 17.33 14.82
C ALA A 26 -15.56 17.32 16.08
N ALA A 27 -15.58 18.41 16.85
CA ALA A 27 -16.41 18.58 18.05
C ALA A 27 -17.92 18.65 17.73
N ASP A 28 -18.28 19.06 16.53
CA ASP A 28 -19.68 19.27 16.11
C ASP A 28 -20.30 18.02 15.45
N VAL A 29 -19.51 16.96 15.26
CA VAL A 29 -19.95 15.68 14.66
C VAL A 29 -20.27 14.70 15.77
N ALA A 30 -21.38 13.97 15.70
CA ALA A 30 -21.63 12.86 16.63
C ALA A 30 -20.52 11.81 16.49
N ILE A 31 -20.11 11.19 17.59
CA ILE A 31 -18.95 10.27 17.57
C ILE A 31 -19.20 9.07 16.64
N GLU A 32 -20.40 8.58 16.62
CA GLU A 32 -20.86 7.48 15.77
C GLU A 32 -20.91 7.82 14.27
N ASP A 33 -20.92 9.11 13.91
CA ASP A 33 -20.95 9.59 12.52
C ASP A 33 -19.54 9.89 11.98
N ILE A 34 -18.51 9.77 12.80
CA ILE A 34 -17.13 9.93 12.33
C ILE A 34 -16.75 8.73 11.46
N LEU A 35 -16.42 8.99 10.19
CA LEU A 35 -15.97 7.98 9.25
C LEU A 35 -14.47 8.13 8.97
N PRO A 36 -13.59 7.34 9.61
CA PRO A 36 -12.12 7.47 9.47
C PRO A 36 -11.60 7.30 8.03
N VAL A 37 -12.34 6.60 7.18
CA VAL A 37 -11.99 6.37 5.76
C VAL A 37 -12.47 7.47 4.82
N ASN A 38 -13.05 8.55 5.34
CA ASN A 38 -13.45 9.68 4.51
C ASN A 38 -12.20 10.40 3.95
N ALA A 39 -12.01 10.32 2.63
CA ALA A 39 -10.85 10.88 1.94
C ALA A 39 -10.67 12.40 2.18
N ARG A 40 -11.76 13.14 2.44
CA ARG A 40 -11.70 14.59 2.72
C ARG A 40 -10.99 14.91 4.03
N LEU A 41 -11.04 14.02 5.03
CA LEU A 41 -10.27 14.21 6.27
C LEU A 41 -8.77 14.37 5.97
N PHE A 42 -8.27 13.63 4.99
CA PHE A 42 -6.86 13.65 4.59
C PHE A 42 -6.56 14.77 3.60
N SER A 43 -7.36 14.95 2.56
CA SER A 43 -7.13 15.98 1.54
C SER A 43 -7.27 17.41 2.09
N GLU A 44 -8.11 17.63 3.12
CA GLU A 44 -8.28 18.90 3.81
C GLU A 44 -7.41 19.02 5.08
N HIS A 45 -6.52 18.04 5.34
CA HIS A 45 -5.66 17.99 6.53
C HIS A 45 -6.41 18.08 7.88
N ARG A 46 -7.66 17.61 7.93
CA ARG A 46 -8.52 17.65 9.11
C ARG A 46 -8.49 16.37 9.96
N TRP A 47 -7.84 15.32 9.50
CA TRP A 47 -7.82 14.01 10.16
C TRP A 47 -7.32 14.03 11.60
N LEU A 48 -6.38 14.92 11.95
CA LEU A 48 -5.79 14.98 13.30
C LEU A 48 -6.82 15.18 14.40
N GLU A 49 -7.73 16.13 14.23
CA GLU A 49 -8.77 16.46 15.23
C GLU A 49 -9.81 15.34 15.37
N TYR A 50 -10.22 14.73 14.27
CA TYR A 50 -11.15 13.61 14.27
C TYR A 50 -10.56 12.37 14.94
N PHE A 51 -9.33 12.02 14.58
CA PHE A 51 -8.64 10.88 15.19
C PHE A 51 -8.25 11.14 16.65
N ALA A 52 -7.96 12.39 17.04
CA ALA A 52 -7.74 12.73 18.45
C ALA A 52 -9.00 12.45 19.28
N ARG A 53 -10.16 12.80 18.74
CA ARG A 53 -11.43 12.57 19.38
C ARG A 53 -11.76 11.07 19.47
N LEU A 54 -11.59 10.30 18.38
CA LEU A 54 -11.76 8.86 18.40
C LEU A 54 -10.85 8.19 19.45
N ARG A 55 -9.59 8.57 19.53
CA ARG A 55 -8.67 8.02 20.55
C ARG A 55 -9.15 8.29 21.98
N ALA A 56 -9.80 9.40 22.21
CA ALA A 56 -10.27 9.78 23.54
C ALA A 56 -11.59 9.13 23.93
N GLU A 57 -12.56 9.13 23.01
CA GLU A 57 -13.96 8.82 23.28
C GLU A 57 -14.38 7.41 22.81
N ASP A 58 -13.88 6.96 21.62
CA ASP A 58 -14.24 5.68 21.03
C ASP A 58 -13.05 5.07 20.25
N PRO A 59 -12.04 4.55 20.94
CA PRO A 59 -10.78 4.11 20.31
C PRO A 59 -10.89 2.84 19.46
N VAL A 60 -11.96 2.07 19.61
CA VAL A 60 -12.31 0.87 18.81
C VAL A 60 -13.63 1.15 18.15
N HIS A 61 -13.59 1.94 17.11
CA HIS A 61 -14.74 2.57 16.50
C HIS A 61 -15.37 1.69 15.42
N PHE A 62 -16.68 1.41 15.54
CA PHE A 62 -17.42 0.63 14.56
C PHE A 62 -17.81 1.49 13.36
N ASN A 63 -17.67 0.91 12.17
CA ASN A 63 -18.05 1.57 10.91
C ASN A 63 -18.83 0.60 10.03
N GLU A 64 -19.71 1.17 9.20
CA GLU A 64 -20.40 0.47 8.13
C GLU A 64 -20.49 1.37 6.90
N THR A 65 -20.08 0.87 5.73
CA THR A 65 -20.14 1.59 4.46
C THR A 65 -20.57 0.67 3.33
N ASP A 66 -21.16 1.24 2.28
CA ASP A 66 -21.59 0.47 1.11
C ASP A 66 -20.41 -0.19 0.37
N ILE A 67 -19.22 0.41 0.44
CA ILE A 67 -18.03 -0.07 -0.28
C ILE A 67 -17.27 -1.12 0.54
N ALA A 68 -17.04 -0.85 1.81
CA ALA A 68 -16.19 -1.69 2.66
C ALA A 68 -17.00 -2.63 3.58
N GLY A 69 -18.33 -2.50 3.59
CA GLY A 69 -19.17 -3.23 4.53
C GLY A 69 -18.91 -2.80 5.98
N ARG A 70 -18.93 -3.77 6.88
CA ARG A 70 -18.77 -3.57 8.34
C ARG A 70 -17.32 -3.79 8.74
N PHE A 71 -16.75 -2.82 9.47
CA PHE A 71 -15.38 -2.91 9.96
C PHE A 71 -15.16 -2.09 11.24
N TRP A 72 -14.03 -2.33 11.90
CA TRP A 72 -13.61 -1.61 13.10
C TRP A 72 -12.37 -0.77 12.81
N SER A 73 -12.39 0.49 13.22
CA SER A 73 -11.23 1.39 13.15
C SER A 73 -10.55 1.46 14.50
N LEU A 74 -9.27 1.09 14.55
CA LEU A 74 -8.44 1.17 15.75
C LEU A 74 -7.62 2.44 15.70
N THR A 75 -7.64 3.23 16.79
CA THR A 75 -6.98 4.55 16.81
C THR A 75 -5.91 4.69 17.90
N ARG A 76 -5.82 3.77 18.87
CA ARG A 76 -4.77 3.76 19.89
C ARG A 76 -3.63 2.81 19.51
N TYR A 77 -2.40 3.23 19.75
CA TYR A 77 -1.20 2.46 19.42
C TYR A 77 -1.20 1.05 20.02
N GLU A 78 -1.55 0.90 21.30
CA GLU A 78 -1.52 -0.40 21.96
C GLU A 78 -2.58 -1.36 21.42
N ASP A 79 -3.76 -0.84 21.01
CA ASP A 79 -4.82 -1.64 20.38
C ASP A 79 -4.39 -2.10 18.98
N ILE A 80 -3.79 -1.19 18.19
CA ILE A 80 -3.24 -1.51 16.86
C ILE A 80 -2.15 -2.57 16.99
N LYS A 81 -1.18 -2.35 17.88
CA LYS A 81 -0.08 -3.29 18.12
C LYS A 81 -0.59 -4.67 18.56
N ARG A 82 -1.57 -4.72 19.45
CA ARG A 82 -2.18 -5.97 19.92
C ARG A 82 -2.81 -6.75 18.77
N VAL A 83 -3.62 -6.08 17.93
CA VAL A 83 -4.29 -6.71 16.79
C VAL A 83 -3.28 -7.14 15.73
N ASP A 84 -2.32 -6.27 15.38
CA ASP A 84 -1.30 -6.53 14.38
C ASP A 84 -0.36 -7.71 14.73
N THR A 85 -0.12 -7.94 16.01
CA THR A 85 0.73 -9.05 16.47
C THR A 85 -0.01 -10.35 16.77
N ASP A 86 -1.35 -10.32 16.87
CA ASP A 86 -2.18 -11.49 17.19
C ASP A 86 -2.79 -12.12 15.92
N TRP A 87 -1.94 -12.59 15.03
CA TRP A 87 -2.34 -13.22 13.77
C TRP A 87 -3.27 -14.41 13.93
N LYS A 88 -3.31 -15.04 15.13
CA LYS A 88 -4.19 -16.19 15.40
C LYS A 88 -5.67 -15.81 15.49
N ASN A 89 -5.95 -14.60 15.96
CA ASN A 89 -7.29 -14.06 16.10
C ASN A 89 -7.63 -13.03 15.00
N PHE A 90 -6.60 -12.39 14.43
CA PHE A 90 -6.74 -11.34 13.41
C PHE A 90 -5.89 -11.70 12.20
N SER A 91 -6.50 -12.45 11.27
CA SER A 91 -5.84 -12.96 10.08
C SER A 91 -5.69 -11.89 8.99
N SER A 92 -4.51 -11.81 8.37
CA SER A 92 -4.27 -11.02 7.15
C SER A 92 -4.66 -11.77 5.86
N ALA A 93 -4.92 -13.09 5.94
CA ALA A 93 -5.19 -13.90 4.77
C ALA A 93 -6.52 -13.57 4.07
N HIS A 94 -7.41 -12.85 4.74
CA HIS A 94 -8.68 -12.37 4.17
C HIS A 94 -8.54 -11.06 3.38
N GLY A 95 -7.41 -10.40 3.44
CA GLY A 95 -7.12 -9.14 2.75
C GLY A 95 -6.46 -8.10 3.65
N ILE A 96 -5.79 -7.17 3.01
CA ILE A 96 -5.06 -6.06 3.66
C ILE A 96 -5.63 -4.69 3.28
N VAL A 97 -6.67 -4.68 2.44
CA VAL A 97 -7.35 -3.47 1.96
C VAL A 97 -8.84 -3.62 2.19
N LEU A 98 -9.46 -2.61 2.79
CA LEU A 98 -10.92 -2.59 3.00
C LEU A 98 -11.68 -2.66 1.68
N GLY A 99 -12.74 -3.47 1.65
CA GLY A 99 -13.60 -3.66 0.47
C GLY A 99 -13.05 -4.62 -0.59
N PHE A 100 -11.82 -5.13 -0.42
CA PHE A 100 -11.18 -6.05 -1.36
C PHE A 100 -10.64 -7.29 -0.63
N PRO A 101 -11.52 -8.22 -0.20
CA PRO A 101 -11.07 -9.46 0.44
C PRO A 101 -10.32 -10.34 -0.57
N VAL A 102 -9.26 -11.01 -0.08
CA VAL A 102 -8.51 -11.99 -0.89
C VAL A 102 -9.43 -13.13 -1.29
N GLY A 103 -9.40 -13.52 -2.57
CA GLY A 103 -10.23 -14.62 -3.10
C GLY A 103 -11.69 -14.26 -3.36
N ALA A 104 -12.12 -13.01 -3.15
CA ALA A 104 -13.39 -12.55 -3.71
C ALA A 104 -13.33 -12.56 -5.24
N ASP A 105 -14.48 -12.67 -5.87
CA ASP A 105 -14.62 -12.39 -7.30
C ASP A 105 -14.21 -10.92 -7.51
N LEU A 106 -12.95 -10.72 -7.90
CA LEU A 106 -12.46 -9.39 -8.19
C LEU A 106 -13.21 -8.82 -9.39
N PRO A 107 -13.51 -7.52 -9.40
CA PRO A 107 -14.06 -6.89 -10.58
C PRO A 107 -13.25 -7.26 -11.82
N GLU A 108 -13.94 -7.44 -12.95
CA GLU A 108 -13.29 -7.73 -14.22
C GLU A 108 -12.15 -6.75 -14.49
N GLY A 109 -10.95 -7.27 -14.80
CA GLY A 109 -9.76 -6.46 -15.03
C GLY A 109 -8.85 -6.24 -13.81
N MET A 110 -9.21 -6.69 -12.62
CA MET A 110 -8.28 -6.70 -11.48
C MET A 110 -7.46 -8.00 -11.45
N LEU A 111 -6.15 -7.85 -11.27
CA LEU A 111 -5.24 -8.99 -11.09
C LEU A 111 -5.27 -9.46 -9.64
N ASN A 112 -5.51 -10.75 -9.44
CA ASN A 112 -5.35 -11.36 -8.12
C ASN A 112 -3.86 -11.73 -7.93
N MET A 113 -3.15 -10.89 -7.19
CA MET A 113 -1.74 -11.14 -6.86
C MET A 113 -1.63 -11.68 -5.44
N SER A 114 -1.13 -12.90 -5.30
CA SER A 114 -0.79 -13.46 -4.00
C SER A 114 0.50 -12.82 -3.47
N THR A 115 0.41 -12.07 -2.37
CA THR A 115 1.57 -11.46 -1.72
C THR A 115 1.68 -11.96 -0.28
N PHE A 116 2.91 -12.13 0.24
CA PHE A 116 3.08 -12.65 1.60
C PHE A 116 2.50 -11.71 2.68
N ILE A 117 2.32 -10.42 2.41
CA ILE A 117 1.65 -9.50 3.35
C ILE A 117 0.17 -9.81 3.56
N ALA A 118 -0.44 -10.54 2.63
CA ALA A 118 -1.82 -11.06 2.72
C ALA A 118 -1.82 -12.56 3.05
N MET A 119 -0.92 -13.02 3.89
CA MET A 119 -0.79 -14.40 4.33
C MET A 119 -0.57 -14.47 5.83
N ASP A 120 -0.98 -15.58 6.42
CA ASP A 120 -0.68 -15.91 7.81
C ASP A 120 0.51 -16.90 7.92
N PRO A 121 1.18 -17.00 9.09
CA PRO A 121 2.08 -18.08 9.38
C PRO A 121 1.41 -19.47 9.22
N PRO A 122 2.13 -20.51 8.74
CA PRO A 122 3.56 -20.55 8.45
C PRO A 122 3.94 -20.03 7.06
N THR A 123 2.99 -19.86 6.13
CA THR A 123 3.26 -19.50 4.73
C THR A 123 3.92 -18.12 4.62
N HIS A 124 3.40 -17.14 5.34
CA HIS A 124 4.01 -15.81 5.46
C HIS A 124 5.50 -15.90 5.84
N ASP A 125 5.80 -16.61 6.93
CA ASP A 125 7.16 -16.64 7.50
C ASP A 125 8.16 -17.28 6.54
N VAL A 126 7.73 -18.32 5.86
CA VAL A 126 8.54 -19.04 4.87
C VAL A 126 8.90 -18.14 3.68
N GLN A 127 7.91 -17.47 3.10
CA GLN A 127 8.15 -16.58 1.96
C GLN A 127 8.96 -15.34 2.35
N ARG A 128 8.61 -14.69 3.46
CA ARG A 128 9.35 -13.53 3.97
C ARG A 128 10.81 -13.87 4.27
N LYS A 129 11.08 -15.02 4.85
CA LYS A 129 12.44 -15.45 5.17
C LYS A 129 13.32 -15.57 3.92
N THR A 130 12.77 -15.97 2.78
CA THR A 130 13.52 -16.08 1.53
C THR A 130 14.13 -14.74 1.11
N VAL A 131 13.39 -13.64 1.29
CA VAL A 131 13.82 -12.31 0.85
C VAL A 131 14.45 -11.46 1.96
N ALA A 132 14.30 -11.84 3.22
CA ALA A 132 14.78 -11.06 4.37
C ALA A 132 16.31 -10.83 4.36
N GLY A 133 17.08 -11.76 3.77
CA GLY A 133 18.53 -11.65 3.66
C GLY A 133 18.98 -10.42 2.87
N SER A 134 18.25 -10.04 1.82
CA SER A 134 18.58 -8.92 0.93
C SER A 134 18.55 -7.55 1.63
N VAL A 135 17.70 -7.40 2.65
CA VAL A 135 17.56 -6.18 3.45
C VAL A 135 18.08 -6.35 4.88
N SER A 136 18.90 -7.37 5.12
CA SER A 136 19.54 -7.57 6.41
C SER A 136 20.53 -6.45 6.72
N PRO A 137 20.79 -6.13 8.02
CA PRO A 137 21.77 -5.11 8.39
C PRO A 137 23.15 -5.33 7.77
N SER A 138 23.58 -6.59 7.64
CA SER A 138 24.86 -6.94 7.01
C SER A 138 24.86 -6.60 5.53
N ASN A 139 23.79 -6.92 4.79
CA ASN A 139 23.72 -6.61 3.36
C ASN A 139 23.56 -5.11 3.11
N LEU A 140 22.77 -4.42 3.93
CA LEU A 140 22.68 -2.96 3.87
C LEU A 140 24.02 -2.28 4.14
N GLY A 141 24.84 -2.81 5.08
CA GLY A 141 26.19 -2.34 5.32
C GLY A 141 27.10 -2.49 4.08
N ASN A 142 26.95 -3.58 3.32
CA ASN A 142 27.68 -3.78 2.06
C ASN A 142 27.24 -2.78 0.96
N MET A 143 26.02 -2.27 1.05
CA MET A 143 25.47 -1.31 0.08
C MET A 143 25.75 0.16 0.48
N GLU A 144 26.28 0.44 1.66
CA GLU A 144 26.46 1.82 2.16
C GLU A 144 27.25 2.69 1.19
N ALA A 145 28.36 2.19 0.66
CA ALA A 145 29.20 2.95 -0.28
C ALA A 145 28.42 3.32 -1.55
N LEU A 146 27.66 2.37 -2.10
CA LEU A 146 26.83 2.59 -3.29
C LEU A 146 25.68 3.57 -3.01
N ILE A 147 25.01 3.43 -1.86
CA ILE A 147 23.96 4.36 -1.44
C ILE A 147 24.50 5.78 -1.33
N ARG A 148 25.67 5.93 -0.70
CA ARG A 148 26.34 7.23 -0.55
C ARG A 148 26.70 7.84 -1.90
N GLU A 149 27.31 7.07 -2.79
CA GLU A 149 27.67 7.52 -4.15
C GLU A 149 26.44 8.03 -4.91
N ARG A 150 25.37 7.25 -4.94
CA ARG A 150 24.13 7.63 -5.63
C ARG A 150 23.46 8.85 -5.00
N THR A 151 23.47 8.93 -3.67
CA THR A 151 22.95 10.10 -2.95
C THR A 151 23.72 11.35 -3.32
N CYS A 152 25.07 11.29 -3.33
CA CYS A 152 25.91 12.42 -3.77
C CYS A 152 25.60 12.79 -5.21
N THR A 153 25.54 11.81 -6.13
CA THR A 153 25.23 12.06 -7.55
C THR A 153 23.89 12.80 -7.73
N VAL A 154 22.84 12.37 -6.99
CA VAL A 154 21.53 13.04 -7.07
C VAL A 154 21.59 14.44 -6.50
N LEU A 155 22.25 14.63 -5.34
CA LEU A 155 22.33 15.94 -4.69
C LEU A 155 23.22 16.92 -5.45
N ASP A 156 24.32 16.47 -6.04
CA ASP A 156 25.24 17.30 -6.84
C ASP A 156 24.60 17.77 -8.16
N ALA A 157 23.56 17.06 -8.63
CA ALA A 157 22.82 17.42 -9.84
C ALA A 157 21.62 18.36 -9.58
N LEU A 158 21.37 18.77 -8.33
CA LEU A 158 20.24 19.64 -8.01
C LEU A 158 20.44 21.05 -8.62
N PRO A 159 19.35 21.68 -9.12
CA PRO A 159 19.41 23.05 -9.61
C PRO A 159 19.70 24.02 -8.48
N GLU A 160 20.65 24.95 -8.70
CA GLU A 160 20.99 26.00 -7.74
C GLU A 160 20.17 27.26 -8.01
N GLY A 161 19.59 27.83 -6.94
CA GLY A 161 18.84 29.11 -7.02
C GLY A 161 17.45 29.01 -7.67
N GLU A 162 16.97 27.81 -7.95
CA GLU A 162 15.66 27.54 -8.55
C GLU A 162 14.79 26.70 -7.63
N THR A 163 13.46 26.85 -7.78
CA THR A 163 12.50 25.98 -7.12
C THR A 163 12.33 24.71 -7.94
N PHE A 164 12.43 23.54 -7.29
CA PHE A 164 12.22 22.24 -7.93
C PHE A 164 11.35 21.32 -7.08
N ASP A 165 10.82 20.27 -7.66
CA ASP A 165 10.10 19.21 -6.96
C ASP A 165 11.09 18.22 -6.33
N TRP A 166 11.18 18.23 -4.99
CA TRP A 166 12.06 17.33 -4.25
C TRP A 166 11.68 15.86 -4.42
N VAL A 167 10.38 15.57 -4.46
CA VAL A 167 9.91 14.19 -4.57
C VAL A 167 10.34 13.60 -5.91
N GLU A 168 10.08 14.31 -7.00
CA GLU A 168 10.46 13.88 -8.35
C GLU A 168 11.99 13.80 -8.52
N THR A 169 12.69 14.83 -8.07
CA THR A 169 14.13 14.99 -8.36
C THR A 169 15.00 14.14 -7.45
N VAL A 170 14.61 13.95 -6.19
CA VAL A 170 15.44 13.25 -5.18
C VAL A 170 14.81 11.94 -4.73
N SER A 171 13.58 12.00 -4.21
CA SER A 171 13.00 10.83 -3.53
C SER A 171 12.75 9.68 -4.49
N ILE A 172 12.08 9.95 -5.61
CA ILE A 172 11.78 8.94 -6.64
C ILE A 172 13.09 8.46 -7.28
N GLU A 173 13.98 9.37 -7.64
CA GLU A 173 15.22 9.02 -8.33
C GLU A 173 16.09 8.10 -7.47
N LEU A 174 16.37 8.47 -6.23
CA LEU A 174 17.20 7.65 -5.34
C LEU A 174 16.53 6.30 -5.01
N THR A 175 15.23 6.29 -4.74
CA THR A 175 14.49 5.06 -4.42
C THR A 175 14.51 4.09 -5.60
N THR A 176 14.24 4.56 -6.82
CA THR A 176 14.25 3.71 -8.02
C THR A 176 15.62 3.20 -8.37
N MET A 177 16.69 4.00 -8.17
CA MET A 177 18.07 3.51 -8.30
C MET A 177 18.36 2.35 -7.36
N MET A 178 17.89 2.44 -6.10
CA MET A 178 18.11 1.38 -5.11
C MET A 178 17.26 0.14 -5.40
N LEU A 179 16.01 0.32 -5.80
CA LEU A 179 15.15 -0.80 -6.21
C LEU A 179 15.72 -1.53 -7.43
N ALA A 180 16.19 -0.80 -8.44
CA ALA A 180 16.86 -1.39 -9.60
C ALA A 180 18.06 -2.24 -9.18
N THR A 181 18.84 -1.81 -8.19
CA THR A 181 19.95 -2.62 -7.65
C THR A 181 19.47 -3.86 -6.93
N LEU A 182 18.44 -3.74 -6.08
CA LEU A 182 17.92 -4.88 -5.31
C LEU A 182 17.32 -5.98 -6.20
N PHE A 183 16.73 -5.59 -7.34
CA PHE A 183 16.16 -6.52 -8.31
C PHE A 183 17.14 -6.92 -9.43
N ASP A 184 18.33 -6.31 -9.48
CA ASP A 184 19.23 -6.35 -10.64
C ASP A 184 18.45 -6.03 -11.93
N PHE A 185 17.67 -4.99 -11.86
CA PHE A 185 16.78 -4.50 -12.91
C PHE A 185 17.57 -3.58 -13.86
N PRO A 186 17.36 -3.63 -15.18
CA PRO A 186 18.00 -2.74 -16.12
C PRO A 186 17.85 -1.27 -15.70
N PHE A 187 18.99 -0.58 -15.54
CA PHE A 187 19.01 0.73 -14.91
C PHE A 187 18.27 1.80 -15.74
N GLU A 188 18.30 1.67 -17.07
CA GLU A 188 17.56 2.49 -18.02
C GLU A 188 16.04 2.36 -17.88
N ASP A 189 15.57 1.20 -17.44
CA ASP A 189 14.14 0.90 -17.26
C ASP A 189 13.63 1.22 -15.85
N ARG A 190 14.48 1.67 -14.92
CA ARG A 190 14.12 1.85 -13.50
C ARG A 190 12.85 2.67 -13.24
N ARG A 191 12.54 3.64 -14.11
CA ARG A 191 11.34 4.47 -14.00
C ARG A 191 10.04 3.68 -14.22
N LYS A 192 10.09 2.52 -14.85
CA LYS A 192 8.95 1.60 -14.93
C LYS A 192 8.51 1.12 -13.55
N LEU A 193 9.46 0.92 -12.60
CA LEU A 193 9.15 0.52 -11.23
C LEU A 193 8.28 1.57 -10.53
N THR A 194 8.57 2.87 -10.71
CA THR A 194 7.73 3.95 -10.19
C THR A 194 6.36 3.92 -10.86
N ARG A 195 6.31 3.85 -12.19
CA ARG A 195 5.06 3.85 -12.95
C ARG A 195 4.14 2.72 -12.50
N TRP A 196 4.64 1.49 -12.40
CA TRP A 196 3.84 0.34 -11.96
C TRP A 196 3.42 0.43 -10.50
N SER A 197 4.25 1.01 -9.62
CA SER A 197 3.88 1.30 -8.23
C SER A 197 2.71 2.28 -8.17
N ASP A 198 2.79 3.39 -8.88
CA ASP A 198 1.76 4.42 -8.91
C ASP A 198 0.43 3.85 -9.42
N ILE A 199 0.47 3.05 -10.49
CA ILE A 199 -0.71 2.41 -11.08
C ILE A 199 -1.34 1.40 -10.13
N THR A 200 -0.53 0.67 -9.35
CA THR A 200 -1.05 -0.31 -8.38
C THR A 200 -1.98 0.34 -7.37
N PHE A 201 -1.67 1.56 -6.94
CA PHE A 201 -2.45 2.30 -5.94
C PHE A 201 -3.40 3.36 -6.53
N ALA A 202 -3.29 3.66 -7.83
CA ALA A 202 -4.14 4.67 -8.45
C ALA A 202 -5.60 4.22 -8.49
N ILE A 203 -6.51 5.16 -8.25
CA ILE A 203 -7.94 4.97 -8.48
C ILE A 203 -8.24 5.49 -9.90
N PRO A 204 -8.81 4.67 -10.79
CA PRO A 204 -9.17 5.11 -12.13
C PRO A 204 -10.14 6.29 -12.09
N GLN A 205 -9.76 7.39 -12.76
CA GLN A 205 -10.60 8.57 -12.89
C GLN A 205 -10.20 9.41 -14.12
N PRO A 206 -11.12 10.12 -14.75
CA PRO A 206 -10.80 11.00 -15.88
C PRO A 206 -9.71 12.01 -15.54
N GLY A 207 -8.66 12.10 -16.37
CA GLY A 207 -7.50 12.96 -16.18
C GLY A 207 -6.54 12.50 -15.06
N GLY A 208 -6.74 11.34 -14.49
CA GLY A 208 -5.83 10.73 -13.50
C GLY A 208 -4.65 10.02 -14.16
N ILE A 209 -3.80 9.40 -13.31
CA ILE A 209 -2.66 8.56 -13.76
C ILE A 209 -3.14 7.42 -14.64
N ILE A 210 -4.30 6.86 -14.32
CA ILE A 210 -5.05 5.89 -15.11
C ILE A 210 -6.52 6.35 -15.19
N GLU A 211 -7.15 6.13 -16.34
CA GLU A 211 -8.51 6.57 -16.58
C GLU A 211 -9.53 5.44 -16.52
N SER A 212 -9.09 4.18 -16.67
CA SER A 212 -9.96 3.01 -16.61
C SER A 212 -9.32 1.81 -15.93
N VAL A 213 -10.14 0.84 -15.52
CA VAL A 213 -9.71 -0.43 -14.96
C VAL A 213 -8.96 -1.27 -16.00
N GLU A 214 -9.38 -1.20 -17.25
CA GLU A 214 -8.74 -1.89 -18.38
C GLU A 214 -7.33 -1.36 -18.61
N GLN A 215 -7.14 -0.04 -18.63
CA GLN A 215 -5.80 0.56 -18.72
C GLN A 215 -4.92 0.10 -17.57
N ARG A 216 -5.44 0.11 -16.33
CA ARG A 216 -4.70 -0.38 -15.16
C ARG A 216 -4.27 -1.82 -15.34
N ARG A 217 -5.19 -2.69 -15.76
CA ARG A 217 -4.91 -4.10 -16.02
C ARG A 217 -3.80 -4.28 -17.05
N ASP A 218 -3.89 -3.59 -18.18
CA ASP A 218 -2.95 -3.75 -19.29
C ASP A 218 -1.53 -3.33 -18.89
N GLU A 219 -1.39 -2.23 -18.15
CA GLU A 219 -0.10 -1.79 -17.62
C GLU A 219 0.46 -2.74 -16.53
N LEU A 220 -0.40 -3.33 -15.68
CA LEU A 220 0.05 -4.34 -14.71
C LEU A 220 0.40 -5.67 -15.37
N LEU A 221 -0.23 -6.02 -16.49
CA LEU A 221 0.18 -7.17 -17.31
C LEU A 221 1.57 -6.93 -17.94
N GLU A 222 1.87 -5.72 -18.43
CA GLU A 222 3.24 -5.38 -18.86
C GLU A 222 4.27 -5.61 -17.73
N CYS A 223 3.94 -5.17 -16.52
CA CYS A 223 4.78 -5.40 -15.34
C CYS A 223 5.00 -6.90 -15.09
N LEU A 224 3.93 -7.69 -15.09
CA LEU A 224 3.99 -9.14 -14.90
C LEU A 224 4.88 -9.82 -15.95
N GLU A 225 4.68 -9.50 -17.23
CA GLU A 225 5.48 -10.05 -18.32
C GLU A 225 6.95 -9.66 -18.21
N TYR A 226 7.24 -8.44 -17.78
CA TYR A 226 8.61 -7.97 -17.55
C TYR A 226 9.29 -8.81 -16.47
N PHE A 227 8.66 -8.97 -15.31
CA PHE A 227 9.22 -9.77 -14.23
C PHE A 227 9.29 -11.27 -14.56
N GLN A 228 8.37 -11.80 -15.36
CA GLN A 228 8.48 -13.19 -15.86
C GLN A 228 9.70 -13.38 -16.75
N ARG A 229 10.00 -12.43 -17.65
CA ARG A 229 11.23 -12.45 -18.47
C ARG A 229 12.48 -12.36 -17.59
N LEU A 230 12.46 -11.47 -16.61
CA LEU A 230 13.58 -11.32 -15.67
C LEU A 230 13.79 -12.60 -14.85
N LYS A 231 12.72 -13.20 -14.32
CA LYS A 231 12.76 -14.50 -13.62
C LYS A 231 13.34 -15.60 -14.53
N ALA A 232 12.90 -15.68 -15.79
CA ALA A 232 13.37 -16.68 -16.73
C ALA A 232 14.87 -16.52 -17.06
N ASP A 233 15.38 -15.31 -17.09
CA ASP A 233 16.82 -15.03 -17.21
C ASP A 233 17.58 -15.45 -15.95
N ARG A 234 17.10 -15.06 -14.76
CA ARG A 234 17.75 -15.39 -13.48
C ARG A 234 17.74 -16.88 -13.14
N LEU A 235 16.80 -17.65 -13.68
CA LEU A 235 16.85 -19.12 -13.59
C LEU A 235 18.05 -19.72 -14.33
N LYS A 236 18.52 -19.06 -15.40
CA LYS A 236 19.68 -19.50 -16.18
C LYS A 236 20.99 -18.85 -15.69
N ASN A 237 20.89 -17.59 -15.28
CA ASN A 237 22.02 -16.74 -14.91
C ASN A 237 21.77 -16.16 -13.49
N PRO A 238 21.90 -16.96 -12.41
CA PRO A 238 21.59 -16.51 -11.07
C PRO A 238 22.56 -15.42 -10.59
N GLY A 239 21.99 -14.35 -10.02
CA GLY A 239 22.72 -13.27 -9.33
C GLY A 239 22.52 -13.33 -7.82
N HIS A 240 22.85 -12.20 -7.16
CA HIS A 240 22.63 -12.01 -5.72
C HIS A 240 21.42 -11.09 -5.44
N ASP A 241 20.60 -10.86 -6.43
CA ASP A 241 19.42 -10.01 -6.41
C ASP A 241 18.17 -10.73 -5.87
N LEU A 242 17.13 -9.95 -5.55
CA LEU A 242 15.86 -10.46 -5.03
C LEU A 242 15.17 -11.43 -6.01
N VAL A 243 15.22 -11.17 -7.31
CA VAL A 243 14.57 -12.02 -8.31
C VAL A 243 15.25 -13.38 -8.36
N SER A 244 16.60 -13.42 -8.34
CA SER A 244 17.37 -14.64 -8.25
C SER A 244 17.08 -15.41 -6.95
N MET A 245 17.03 -14.71 -5.81
CA MET A 245 16.71 -15.33 -4.52
C MET A 245 15.31 -15.97 -4.53
N MET A 246 14.31 -15.31 -5.10
CA MET A 246 12.96 -15.85 -5.22
C MET A 246 12.89 -17.00 -6.25
N ALA A 247 13.56 -16.88 -7.38
CA ALA A 247 13.54 -17.88 -8.45
C ALA A 247 14.20 -19.21 -8.03
N HIS A 248 15.18 -19.16 -7.14
CA HIS A 248 15.90 -20.34 -6.63
C HIS A 248 15.55 -20.72 -5.19
N GLY A 249 14.75 -19.89 -4.50
CA GLY A 249 14.31 -20.15 -3.13
C GLY A 249 13.46 -21.43 -3.06
N LYS A 250 13.76 -22.32 -2.10
CA LYS A 250 13.04 -23.59 -1.93
C LYS A 250 11.52 -23.41 -1.87
N ASP A 251 11.09 -22.34 -1.23
CA ASP A 251 9.68 -22.09 -0.89
C ASP A 251 9.03 -21.00 -1.77
N THR A 252 9.79 -20.47 -2.76
CA THR A 252 9.32 -19.39 -3.65
C THR A 252 9.49 -19.69 -5.12
N LYS A 253 10.32 -20.67 -5.49
CA LYS A 253 10.62 -21.00 -6.90
C LYS A 253 9.39 -21.36 -7.73
N ASP A 254 8.38 -21.96 -7.10
CA ASP A 254 7.15 -22.42 -7.75
C ASP A 254 6.02 -21.36 -7.69
N LEU A 255 6.30 -20.17 -7.16
CA LEU A 255 5.36 -19.04 -7.21
C LEU A 255 5.33 -18.48 -8.64
N SER A 256 4.13 -18.43 -9.18
CA SER A 256 3.85 -17.90 -10.53
C SER A 256 3.68 -16.36 -10.50
#